data_a292ae045628182bc057b1ebfeec31d1
#
_entry.id   a292ae045628182bc057b1ebfeec31d1
#
_cell.length_a   1.000
_cell.length_b   1.000
_cell.length_c   1.000
_cell.angle_alpha   90.00
_cell.angle_beta   90.00
_cell.angle_gamma   90.00
#
_symmetry.space_group_name_H-M   'P 1'
#
loop_
_entity.id
_entity.type
_entity.pdbx_description
1 polymer ?
#
loop_
_entity_poly.entity_id
_entity_poly.type
_entity_poly.pdbx_seq_one_letter_code
_entity_poly.pdbx_strand_id
1 'polypeptide(L)'
;CYGDPSKDEAALWHSKGHKIFCYANPQSGIEEPETYRRNFGLLLGVNGYDGGMTYIYYHGWNDFSGERYRQHNFVYPTADGVIDTVQWEGYREGIDDLRYWGTLRQAIDEAEKSGGKAAALAAQARAFLGMIDVTGDLYAVRDEMIRWILALREATR
;
A
#
# COMPACT_ATOMS: atom_id res chain seq x y z
N CYS A 1 4.13 -12.03 -9.43
CA CYS A 1 5.28 -11.28 -9.93
C CYS A 1 6.35 -11.15 -8.85
N TYR A 2 7.61 -11.27 -9.23
CA TYR A 2 8.79 -11.05 -8.38
C TYR A 2 9.57 -9.85 -8.94
N GLY A 3 9.90 -8.89 -8.13
CA GLY A 3 10.57 -7.65 -8.52
C GLY A 3 9.70 -6.42 -8.28
N ASP A 4 10.16 -5.27 -8.77
CA ASP A 4 9.45 -4.02 -8.57
C ASP A 4 8.12 -3.99 -9.35
N PRO A 5 7.04 -3.49 -8.73
CA PRO A 5 5.76 -3.36 -9.41
C PRO A 5 5.84 -2.46 -10.65
N SER A 6 5.19 -2.90 -11.74
CA SER A 6 5.15 -2.20 -13.03
C SER A 6 3.71 -1.98 -13.48
N LYS A 7 3.36 -0.74 -13.85
CA LYS A 7 2.04 -0.39 -14.40
C LYS A 7 1.71 -1.15 -15.68
N ASP A 8 2.70 -1.33 -16.54
CA ASP A 8 2.51 -2.01 -17.83
C ASP A 8 2.22 -3.49 -17.62
N GLU A 9 2.92 -4.11 -16.67
CA GLU A 9 2.69 -5.50 -16.33
C GLU A 9 1.29 -5.70 -15.71
N ALA A 10 0.90 -4.82 -14.78
CA ALA A 10 -0.44 -4.85 -14.20
C ALA A 10 -1.53 -4.69 -15.28
N ALA A 11 -1.37 -3.72 -16.18
CA ALA A 11 -2.29 -3.50 -17.29
C ALA A 11 -2.38 -4.73 -18.22
N LEU A 12 -1.26 -5.39 -18.50
CA LEU A 12 -1.22 -6.61 -19.32
C LEU A 12 -2.04 -7.74 -18.68
N TRP A 13 -1.84 -8.01 -17.39
CA TRP A 13 -2.58 -9.04 -16.66
C TRP A 13 -4.07 -8.73 -16.59
N HIS A 14 -4.43 -7.49 -16.28
CA HIS A 14 -5.82 -7.05 -16.24
C HIS A 14 -6.50 -7.14 -17.63
N SER A 15 -5.78 -6.85 -18.71
CA SER A 15 -6.32 -6.99 -20.08
C SER A 15 -6.74 -8.42 -20.45
N LYS A 16 -6.23 -9.40 -19.72
CA LYS A 16 -6.57 -10.83 -19.86
C LYS A 16 -7.58 -11.30 -18.81
N GLY A 17 -8.13 -10.39 -17.99
CA GLY A 17 -9.09 -10.72 -16.93
C GLY A 17 -8.46 -11.36 -15.71
N HIS A 18 -7.13 -11.25 -15.54
CA HIS A 18 -6.40 -11.83 -14.43
C HIS A 18 -6.03 -10.77 -13.39
N LYS A 19 -5.77 -11.22 -12.17
CA LYS A 19 -5.19 -10.41 -11.09
C LYS A 19 -3.68 -10.56 -11.05
N ILE A 20 -3.01 -9.53 -10.50
CA ILE A 20 -1.57 -9.55 -10.30
C ILE A 20 -1.22 -9.22 -8.85
N PHE A 21 -0.33 -10.02 -8.27
CA PHE A 21 0.17 -9.84 -6.93
C PHE A 21 1.69 -9.69 -6.97
N CYS A 22 2.23 -8.80 -6.15
CA CYS A 22 3.66 -8.65 -6.01
C CYS A 22 4.17 -9.52 -4.86
N TYR A 23 5.24 -10.24 -5.17
CA TYR A 23 6.05 -11.00 -4.21
C TYR A 23 7.47 -10.41 -4.24
N ALA A 24 7.55 -9.12 -3.97
CA ALA A 24 8.80 -8.37 -4.07
C ALA A 24 9.50 -8.22 -2.73
N ASN A 25 10.73 -7.79 -2.80
CA ASN A 25 11.51 -7.37 -1.66
C ASN A 25 11.04 -6.00 -1.09
N PRO A 26 11.31 -5.74 0.17
CA PRO A 26 12.09 -6.63 1.03
C PRO A 26 11.26 -7.83 1.45
N GLN A 27 11.93 -8.98 1.58
CA GLN A 27 11.39 -10.09 2.34
C GLN A 27 11.43 -9.73 3.84
N SER A 28 10.61 -10.38 4.65
CA SER A 28 10.62 -10.18 6.10
C SER A 28 12.03 -10.35 6.69
N GLY A 29 12.31 -9.67 7.79
CA GLY A 29 13.60 -9.69 8.48
C GLY A 29 14.45 -8.44 8.34
N ILE A 30 14.13 -7.53 7.44
CA ILE A 30 14.72 -6.20 7.39
C ILE A 30 13.96 -5.31 8.37
N GLU A 31 14.66 -4.74 9.35
CA GLU A 31 14.07 -3.89 10.39
C GLU A 31 13.87 -2.43 9.90
N GLU A 32 13.17 -2.28 8.78
CA GLU A 32 12.90 -0.99 8.12
C GLU A 32 11.40 -0.84 7.85
N PRO A 33 10.60 -0.45 8.85
CA PRO A 33 9.13 -0.41 8.74
C PRO A 33 8.64 0.48 7.59
N GLU A 34 9.31 1.60 7.31
CA GLU A 34 8.94 2.49 6.20
C GLU A 34 9.09 1.82 4.82
N THR A 35 10.08 0.95 4.66
CA THR A 35 10.25 0.16 3.44
C THR A 35 9.09 -0.81 3.25
N TYR A 36 8.62 -1.46 4.30
CA TYR A 36 7.44 -2.34 4.24
C TYR A 36 6.16 -1.54 3.98
N ARG A 37 5.97 -0.43 4.66
CA ARG A 37 4.86 0.48 4.46
C ARG A 37 4.73 0.91 3.00
N ARG A 38 5.84 1.34 2.40
CA ARG A 38 5.88 1.75 1.00
C ARG A 38 5.60 0.57 0.06
N ASN A 39 6.38 -0.53 0.19
CA ASN A 39 6.40 -1.61 -0.78
C ASN A 39 5.13 -2.47 -0.76
N PHE A 40 4.50 -2.63 0.40
CA PHE A 40 3.23 -3.36 0.55
C PHE A 40 2.02 -2.45 0.69
N GLY A 41 2.21 -1.15 0.55
CA GLY A 41 1.22 -0.10 0.55
C GLY A 41 1.09 0.61 -0.80
N LEU A 42 1.28 1.92 -0.78
CA LEU A 42 1.03 2.79 -1.93
C LEU A 42 1.78 2.40 -3.20
N LEU A 43 2.97 1.81 -3.11
CA LEU A 43 3.70 1.34 -4.29
C LEU A 43 2.89 0.32 -5.11
N LEU A 44 2.13 -0.56 -4.47
CA LEU A 44 1.23 -1.49 -5.14
C LEU A 44 0.05 -0.76 -5.76
N GLY A 45 -0.58 0.14 -5.00
CA GLY A 45 -1.74 0.90 -5.44
C GLY A 45 -1.47 1.75 -6.68
N VAL A 46 -0.40 2.56 -6.66
CA VAL A 46 -0.04 3.44 -7.78
C VAL A 46 0.39 2.67 -9.03
N ASN A 47 0.84 1.43 -8.90
CA ASN A 47 1.18 0.55 -10.01
C ASN A 47 0.04 -0.39 -10.43
N GLY A 48 -1.13 -0.31 -9.79
CA GLY A 48 -2.31 -1.07 -10.18
C GLY A 48 -2.27 -2.54 -9.82
N TYR A 49 -1.48 -2.95 -8.84
CA TYR A 49 -1.45 -4.32 -8.35
C TYR A 49 -2.65 -4.60 -7.44
N ASP A 50 -3.18 -5.83 -7.52
CA ASP A 50 -4.32 -6.26 -6.71
C ASP A 50 -3.92 -6.64 -5.27
N GLY A 51 -2.63 -6.80 -5.02
CA GLY A 51 -2.11 -7.06 -3.68
C GLY A 51 -0.63 -7.41 -3.67
N GLY A 52 -0.13 -7.64 -2.48
CA GLY A 52 1.24 -8.07 -2.24
C GLY A 52 1.30 -9.11 -1.15
N MET A 53 2.38 -9.86 -1.15
CA MET A 53 2.71 -10.82 -0.11
C MET A 53 4.21 -10.85 0.09
N THR A 54 4.64 -11.19 1.26
CA THR A 54 6.06 -11.31 1.59
C THR A 54 6.41 -12.72 2.05
N TYR A 55 7.62 -13.09 1.92
CA TYR A 55 8.17 -14.30 2.50
C TYR A 55 8.99 -13.91 3.74
N ILE A 56 8.62 -14.35 4.94
CA ILE A 56 7.57 -15.26 5.38
C ILE A 56 6.96 -14.73 6.68
N TYR A 57 5.80 -15.23 7.08
CA TYR A 57 5.17 -14.80 8.34
C TYR A 57 6.01 -15.21 9.56
N TYR A 58 6.55 -16.44 9.57
CA TYR A 58 7.41 -16.98 10.63
C TYR A 58 8.30 -18.09 10.11
N HIS A 59 9.59 -18.07 10.47
CA HIS A 59 10.56 -19.10 10.07
C HIS A 59 11.26 -19.79 11.24
N GLY A 60 11.36 -19.19 12.40
CA GLY A 60 12.00 -19.78 13.57
C GLY A 60 12.54 -18.77 14.57
N TRP A 61 12.88 -19.26 15.76
CA TRP A 61 13.35 -18.43 16.86
C TRP A 61 14.85 -18.10 16.83
N ASN A 62 15.63 -18.85 16.09
CA ASN A 62 17.08 -18.96 16.26
C ASN A 62 17.89 -18.13 15.29
N ASP A 63 17.32 -17.04 14.75
CA ASP A 63 18.01 -16.38 13.68
C ASP A 63 18.03 -14.85 13.78
N PHE A 64 18.41 -14.37 14.93
CA PHE A 64 18.80 -12.97 15.09
C PHE A 64 20.19 -12.66 14.52
N SER A 65 20.95 -13.67 14.09
CA SER A 65 22.35 -13.56 13.68
C SER A 65 22.65 -13.98 12.24
N GLY A 66 21.62 -14.27 11.45
CA GLY A 66 21.79 -14.68 10.05
C GLY A 66 22.52 -13.62 9.22
N GLU A 67 23.73 -13.94 8.75
CA GLU A 67 24.58 -13.02 8.01
C GLU A 67 24.00 -12.63 6.65
N ARG A 68 23.16 -13.47 6.07
CA ARG A 68 22.68 -13.31 4.70
C ARG A 68 21.22 -12.94 4.57
N TYR A 69 20.39 -13.45 5.45
CA TYR A 69 18.98 -13.13 5.55
C TYR A 69 18.64 -13.05 7.03
N ARG A 70 18.50 -11.85 7.56
CA ARG A 70 17.83 -11.70 8.84
C ARG A 70 16.51 -12.41 8.74
N GLN A 71 16.08 -12.98 9.85
CA GLN A 71 14.95 -13.84 9.89
C GLN A 71 13.76 -13.29 9.17
N HIS A 72 13.26 -14.11 8.32
CA HIS A 72 12.03 -13.90 7.61
C HIS A 72 10.84 -14.01 8.57
N ASN A 73 10.76 -13.13 9.55
CA ASN A 73 9.71 -13.17 10.56
C ASN A 73 8.98 -11.83 10.62
N PHE A 74 7.66 -11.86 10.41
CA PHE A 74 6.80 -10.75 10.80
C PHE A 74 6.42 -10.80 12.28
N VAL A 75 6.36 -11.99 12.83
CA VAL A 75 5.99 -12.23 14.22
C VAL A 75 6.83 -13.35 14.82
N TYR A 76 6.92 -13.37 16.15
CA TYR A 76 7.43 -14.51 16.93
C TYR A 76 6.29 -15.14 17.71
N PRO A 77 5.99 -16.43 17.55
CA PRO A 77 4.95 -17.09 18.31
C PRO A 77 5.33 -17.23 19.77
N THR A 78 4.35 -17.11 20.64
CA THR A 78 4.45 -17.35 22.09
C THR A 78 3.43 -18.43 22.50
N ALA A 79 3.43 -18.81 23.76
CA ALA A 79 2.43 -19.77 24.27
C ALA A 79 1.00 -19.21 24.15
N ASP A 80 0.83 -17.90 24.27
CA ASP A 80 -0.48 -17.24 24.37
C ASP A 80 -0.81 -16.37 23.15
N GLY A 81 0.09 -16.31 22.12
CA GLY A 81 -0.12 -15.47 20.95
C GLY A 81 1.12 -15.23 20.13
N VAL A 82 1.35 -13.98 19.73
CA VAL A 82 2.49 -13.56 18.93
C VAL A 82 3.10 -12.27 19.48
N ILE A 83 4.38 -12.07 19.19
CA ILE A 83 5.08 -10.80 19.36
C ILE A 83 5.28 -10.22 17.97
N ASP A 84 4.72 -9.05 17.72
CA ASP A 84 4.85 -8.34 16.45
C ASP A 84 6.23 -7.72 16.29
N THR A 85 6.70 -7.66 15.05
CA THR A 85 7.94 -6.99 14.69
C THR A 85 7.68 -5.60 14.11
N VAL A 86 8.71 -4.75 14.03
CA VAL A 86 8.58 -3.41 13.42
C VAL A 86 8.23 -3.49 11.93
N GLN A 87 8.69 -4.52 11.21
CA GLN A 87 8.33 -4.73 9.82
C GLN A 87 6.85 -5.12 9.65
N TRP A 88 6.28 -5.89 10.60
CA TRP A 88 4.85 -6.16 10.63
C TRP A 88 4.04 -4.88 10.79
N GLU A 89 4.47 -3.98 11.69
CA GLU A 89 3.81 -2.69 11.87
C GLU A 89 3.90 -1.84 10.60
N GLY A 90 5.06 -1.80 9.93
CA GLY A 90 5.20 -1.11 8.65
C GLY A 90 4.28 -1.69 7.56
N TYR A 91 4.17 -3.00 7.48
CA TYR A 91 3.24 -3.67 6.56
C TYR A 91 1.78 -3.28 6.86
N ARG A 92 1.37 -3.29 8.14
CA ARG A 92 0.03 -2.89 8.58
C ARG A 92 -0.29 -1.45 8.21
N GLU A 93 0.67 -0.53 8.44
CA GLU A 93 0.54 0.87 8.01
C GLU A 93 0.39 1.02 6.50
N GLY A 94 1.08 0.20 5.72
CA GLY A 94 0.94 0.17 4.27
C GLY A 94 -0.46 -0.25 3.82
N ILE A 95 -1.07 -1.22 4.50
CA ILE A 95 -2.46 -1.62 4.24
C ILE A 95 -3.43 -0.48 4.56
N ASP A 96 -3.19 0.27 5.62
CA ASP A 96 -4.02 1.42 5.95
C ASP A 96 -3.87 2.54 4.90
N ASP A 97 -2.67 2.81 4.40
CA ASP A 97 -2.46 3.74 3.29
C ASP A 97 -3.24 3.31 2.02
N LEU A 98 -3.28 2.02 1.69
CA LEU A 98 -4.09 1.50 0.58
C LEU A 98 -5.60 1.67 0.81
N ARG A 99 -6.07 1.56 2.05
CA ARG A 99 -7.48 1.82 2.40
C ARG A 99 -7.85 3.28 2.18
N TYR A 100 -6.99 4.22 2.59
CA TYR A 100 -7.19 5.65 2.29
C TYR A 100 -7.17 5.93 0.80
N TRP A 101 -6.21 5.35 0.07
CA TRP A 101 -6.12 5.49 -1.38
C TRP A 101 -7.37 4.94 -2.10
N GLY A 102 -7.86 3.77 -1.70
CA GLY A 102 -9.10 3.18 -2.23
C GLY A 102 -10.33 4.04 -1.91
N THR A 103 -10.42 4.55 -0.67
CA THR A 103 -11.49 5.45 -0.25
C THR A 103 -11.50 6.76 -1.05
N LEU A 104 -10.31 7.32 -1.31
CA LEU A 104 -10.19 8.52 -2.15
C LEU A 104 -10.65 8.25 -3.59
N ARG A 105 -10.26 7.13 -4.18
CA ARG A 105 -10.72 6.76 -5.53
C ARG A 105 -12.24 6.65 -5.61
N GLN A 106 -12.86 6.01 -4.62
CA GLN A 106 -14.31 5.92 -4.54
C GLN A 106 -14.96 7.30 -4.41
N ALA A 107 -14.44 8.18 -3.56
CA ALA A 107 -14.95 9.54 -3.40
C ALA A 107 -14.82 10.37 -4.69
N ILE A 108 -13.73 10.18 -5.45
CA ILE A 108 -13.54 10.79 -6.77
C ILE A 108 -14.63 10.30 -7.73
N ASP A 109 -14.85 8.99 -7.84
CA ASP A 109 -15.83 8.41 -8.76
C ASP A 109 -17.28 8.85 -8.43
N GLU A 110 -17.60 9.01 -7.15
CA GLU A 110 -18.89 9.55 -6.67
C GLU A 110 -19.06 11.03 -7.03
N ALA A 111 -18.02 11.83 -6.82
CA ALA A 111 -18.04 13.25 -7.13
C ALA A 111 -18.11 13.54 -8.65
N GLU A 112 -17.45 12.73 -9.46
CA GLU A 112 -17.56 12.81 -10.93
C GLU A 112 -19.00 12.57 -11.41
N LYS A 113 -19.69 11.59 -10.81
CA LYS A 113 -21.10 11.30 -11.13
C LYS A 113 -22.04 12.42 -10.71
N SER A 114 -21.72 13.16 -9.64
CA SER A 114 -22.52 14.30 -9.16
C SER A 114 -22.44 15.52 -10.06
N GLY A 115 -21.38 15.64 -10.87
CA GLY A 115 -21.22 16.73 -11.82
C GLY A 115 -20.84 18.08 -11.19
N GLY A 116 -20.86 19.14 -12.00
CA GLY A 116 -20.67 20.52 -11.54
C GLY A 116 -19.36 20.75 -10.78
N LYS A 117 -19.46 21.43 -9.63
CA LYS A 117 -18.30 21.75 -8.78
C LYS A 117 -17.64 20.51 -8.19
N ALA A 118 -18.42 19.47 -7.87
CA ALA A 118 -17.90 18.23 -7.33
C ALA A 118 -17.01 17.51 -8.36
N ALA A 119 -17.41 17.45 -9.62
CA ALA A 119 -16.60 16.87 -10.69
C ALA A 119 -15.30 17.66 -10.94
N ALA A 120 -15.34 19.00 -10.86
CA ALA A 120 -14.14 19.81 -10.99
C ALA A 120 -13.13 19.54 -9.85
N LEU A 121 -13.63 19.35 -8.62
CA LEU A 121 -12.81 18.98 -7.46
C LEU A 121 -12.25 17.55 -7.62
N ALA A 122 -13.07 16.62 -8.12
CA ALA A 122 -12.65 15.25 -8.39
C ALA A 122 -11.50 15.19 -9.40
N ALA A 123 -11.51 16.03 -10.44
CA ALA A 123 -10.41 16.12 -11.41
C ALA A 123 -9.08 16.52 -10.73
N GLN A 124 -9.11 17.46 -9.78
CA GLN A 124 -7.93 17.86 -9.01
C GLN A 124 -7.43 16.74 -8.11
N ALA A 125 -8.33 16.06 -7.39
CA ALA A 125 -7.99 14.94 -6.54
C ALA A 125 -7.42 13.75 -7.35
N ARG A 126 -7.94 13.52 -8.56
CA ARG A 126 -7.41 12.51 -9.49
C ARG A 126 -5.99 12.88 -9.97
N ALA A 127 -5.73 14.15 -10.25
CA ALA A 127 -4.39 14.61 -10.58
C ALA A 127 -3.41 14.40 -9.42
N PHE A 128 -3.83 14.69 -8.18
CA PHE A 128 -3.05 14.39 -6.98
C PHE A 128 -2.69 12.89 -6.89
N LEU A 129 -3.65 11.97 -7.10
CA LEU A 129 -3.37 10.53 -7.10
C LEU A 129 -2.30 10.14 -8.13
N GLY A 130 -2.30 10.79 -9.29
CA GLY A 130 -1.31 10.56 -10.35
C GLY A 130 0.10 11.08 -10.04
N MET A 131 0.23 11.97 -9.05
CA MET A 131 1.49 12.63 -8.66
C MET A 131 2.05 12.10 -7.33
N ILE A 132 1.42 11.09 -6.70
CA ILE A 132 1.91 10.54 -5.44
C ILE A 132 3.33 10.01 -5.62
N ASP A 133 4.25 10.61 -4.85
CA ASP A 133 5.62 10.12 -4.69
C ASP A 133 5.68 9.15 -3.51
N VAL A 134 5.79 7.88 -3.82
CA VAL A 134 5.86 6.82 -2.81
C VAL A 134 7.22 6.75 -2.09
N THR A 135 8.21 7.53 -2.54
CA THR A 135 9.53 7.62 -1.90
C THR A 135 9.64 8.77 -0.91
N GLY A 136 8.65 9.66 -0.90
CA GLY A 136 8.55 10.80 0.00
C GLY A 136 7.95 10.47 1.35
N ASP A 137 7.46 11.50 2.03
CA ASP A 137 6.78 11.39 3.33
C ASP A 137 5.37 10.78 3.18
N LEU A 138 5.23 9.50 3.48
CA LEU A 138 3.96 8.78 3.38
C LEU A 138 2.90 9.26 4.38
N TYR A 139 3.29 9.89 5.50
CA TYR A 139 2.34 10.50 6.43
C TYR A 139 1.72 11.75 5.80
N ALA A 140 2.54 12.60 5.18
CA ALA A 140 2.04 13.77 4.45
C ALA A 140 1.12 13.37 3.28
N VAL A 141 1.45 12.29 2.56
CA VAL A 141 0.60 11.73 1.50
C VAL A 141 -0.75 11.26 2.07
N ARG A 142 -0.75 10.53 3.20
CA ARG A 142 -1.98 10.08 3.87
C ARG A 142 -2.84 11.26 4.30
N ASP A 143 -2.26 12.27 4.94
CA ASP A 143 -2.98 13.47 5.38
C ASP A 143 -3.62 14.21 4.20
N GLU A 144 -2.94 14.29 3.08
CA GLU A 144 -3.48 14.92 1.88
C GLU A 144 -4.62 14.07 1.28
N MET A 145 -4.51 12.74 1.24
CA MET A 145 -5.62 11.86 0.84
C MET A 145 -6.86 12.09 1.73
N ILE A 146 -6.67 12.23 3.04
CA ILE A 146 -7.76 12.50 3.99
C ILE A 146 -8.43 13.85 3.67
N ARG A 147 -7.65 14.91 3.42
CA ARG A 147 -8.19 16.23 3.04
C ARG A 147 -9.04 16.15 1.77
N TRP A 148 -8.56 15.47 0.75
CA TRP A 148 -9.31 15.25 -0.48
C TRP A 148 -10.61 14.47 -0.26
N ILE A 149 -10.57 13.38 0.53
CA ILE A 149 -11.77 12.60 0.86
C ILE A 149 -12.84 13.48 1.52
N LEU A 150 -12.44 14.28 2.50
CA LEU A 150 -13.35 15.15 3.24
C LEU A 150 -13.95 16.23 2.31
N ALA A 151 -13.12 16.90 1.51
CA ALA A 151 -13.55 17.93 0.58
C ALA A 151 -14.53 17.40 -0.48
N LEU A 152 -14.26 16.22 -1.05
CA LEU A 152 -15.12 15.57 -2.04
C LEU A 152 -16.47 15.18 -1.43
N ARG A 153 -16.47 14.60 -0.23
CA ARG A 153 -17.71 14.25 0.49
C ARG A 153 -18.56 15.46 0.85
N GLU A 154 -17.94 16.59 1.14
CA GLU A 154 -18.66 17.85 1.35
C GLU A 154 -19.26 18.37 0.06
N ALA A 155 -18.53 18.33 -1.05
CA ALA A 155 -18.97 18.81 -2.35
C ALA A 155 -20.09 17.96 -3.00
N THR A 156 -20.31 16.74 -2.52
CA THR A 156 -21.33 15.79 -3.01
C THR A 156 -22.62 15.78 -2.17
N ARG A 157 -22.66 16.52 -1.05
CA ARG A 157 -23.86 16.69 -0.22
C ARG A 157 -24.80 17.73 -0.79
#